data_0990b66798b8b74c5fbb1273706c2695
#
_entry.id   0990b66798b8b74c5fbb1273706c2695
#
_cell.length_a   1.000
_cell.length_b   1.000
_cell.length_c   1.000
_cell.angle_alpha   90.00
_cell.angle_beta   90.00
_cell.angle_gamma   90.00
#
_symmetry.space_group_name_H-M   'P 1'
#
loop_
_entity.id
_entity.type
_entity.pdbx_description
1 polymer ?
#
loop_
_entity_poly.entity_id
_entity_poly.type
_entity_poly.pdbx_seq_one_letter_code
_entity_poly.pdbx_strand_id
1 'polypeptide(L)'
;MKEIEIDSEKRNAYWAFQLAAHVDFLKKHSPFYKDLKGEVSKVNDITQFPFTSKDDLAERNEDFLAIPQSEIRDYSATSGTLGDPVSYYLSEKDLLRLAQNEKGSLEIAGCTSKDVFQLMTTIDKQFMAGLAYQMGVRALGSGMVRTGPGVPYMQWRSILKYKPTVLIAVPSFIPYLLDYAEKNGIDANTTSVKKIVAIGEALTNADLENGALMNRIKDRWNVELISTYASTEMATAFTACAENSGLHLQPELIIVEVIGEDGKHVKHGEIGEVVVTPLGVEGTPLLRYRTGDICKYYDTPCSCGRSTPRLGPVLGRKQQMIKVKGTTIYPNMIVEALNAIEELKQYIIEISTNEWGGDELSIRCEASSNEVPRLITERLRSGLRVTPNIIVEDAKVLRELRFSENHRKPILVRDLRG
;
A
#
# COMPACT_ATOMS: atom_id res chain seq x y z
N MET A 1 17.88 -10.54 12.29
CA MET A 1 18.10 -9.98 10.92
C MET A 1 18.96 -10.94 10.14
N LYS A 2 18.65 -11.13 8.86
CA LYS A 2 19.44 -11.96 7.95
C LYS A 2 20.67 -11.18 7.46
N GLU A 3 21.72 -11.89 7.06
CA GLU A 3 22.96 -11.25 6.62
C GLU A 3 22.76 -10.31 5.42
N ILE A 4 21.91 -10.69 4.47
CA ILE A 4 21.55 -9.85 3.31
C ILE A 4 20.70 -8.61 3.65
N GLU A 5 20.17 -8.50 4.85
CA GLU A 5 19.47 -7.30 5.33
C GLU A 5 20.44 -6.21 5.81
N ILE A 6 21.67 -6.59 6.18
CA ILE A 6 22.66 -5.69 6.77
C ILE A 6 23.90 -5.48 5.87
N ASP A 7 24.20 -6.42 4.98
CA ASP A 7 25.37 -6.40 4.07
C ASP A 7 24.91 -6.21 2.62
N SER A 8 25.24 -5.05 2.06
CA SER A 8 24.84 -4.68 0.70
C SER A 8 25.56 -5.50 -0.39
N GLU A 9 26.81 -5.91 -0.17
CA GLU A 9 27.55 -6.72 -1.17
C GLU A 9 26.96 -8.12 -1.23
N LYS A 10 26.70 -8.74 -0.09
CA LYS A 10 26.05 -10.06 -0.03
C LYS A 10 24.63 -10.01 -0.60
N ARG A 11 23.89 -8.94 -0.32
CA ARG A 11 22.57 -8.71 -0.91
C ARG A 11 22.62 -8.60 -2.43
N ASN A 12 23.55 -7.82 -2.97
CA ASN A 12 23.71 -7.66 -4.42
C ASN A 12 24.12 -8.98 -5.10
N ALA A 13 25.00 -9.76 -4.49
CA ALA A 13 25.35 -11.08 -4.98
C ALA A 13 24.15 -12.04 -4.95
N TYR A 14 23.39 -12.05 -3.87
CA TYR A 14 22.16 -12.81 -3.75
C TYR A 14 21.13 -12.41 -4.82
N TRP A 15 20.89 -11.12 -4.99
CA TRP A 15 19.97 -10.60 -6.01
C TRP A 15 20.42 -10.96 -7.43
N ALA A 16 21.72 -10.89 -7.75
CA ALA A 16 22.23 -11.29 -9.06
C ALA A 16 21.92 -12.76 -9.33
N PHE A 17 22.18 -13.64 -8.36
CA PHE A 17 21.90 -15.06 -8.47
C PHE A 17 20.41 -15.35 -8.64
N GLN A 18 19.55 -14.75 -7.81
CA GLN A 18 18.11 -14.96 -7.86
C GLN A 18 17.49 -14.37 -9.13
N LEU A 19 17.98 -13.21 -9.59
CA LEU A 19 17.52 -12.58 -10.83
C LEU A 19 17.87 -13.45 -12.06
N ALA A 20 19.08 -14.03 -12.10
CA ALA A 20 19.45 -14.95 -13.16
C ALA A 20 18.50 -16.16 -13.22
N ALA A 21 18.26 -16.80 -12.08
CA ALA A 21 17.34 -17.93 -11.98
C ALA A 21 15.90 -17.54 -12.35
N HIS A 22 15.46 -16.34 -11.95
CA HIS A 22 14.13 -15.81 -12.28
C HIS A 22 13.98 -15.57 -13.79
N VAL A 23 14.96 -14.93 -14.43
CA VAL A 23 14.95 -14.68 -15.87
C VAL A 23 14.95 -15.99 -16.67
N ASP A 24 15.73 -16.98 -16.25
CA ASP A 24 15.74 -18.31 -16.89
C ASP A 24 14.39 -19.02 -16.75
N PHE A 25 13.77 -18.93 -15.58
CA PHE A 25 12.43 -19.45 -15.33
C PHE A 25 11.38 -18.78 -16.24
N LEU A 26 11.40 -17.45 -16.33
CA LEU A 26 10.52 -16.68 -17.18
C LEU A 26 10.61 -17.07 -18.66
N LYS A 27 11.83 -17.12 -19.20
CA LYS A 27 12.09 -17.52 -20.59
C LYS A 27 11.56 -18.92 -20.92
N LYS A 28 11.63 -19.81 -19.94
CA LYS A 28 11.27 -21.23 -20.13
C LYS A 28 9.78 -21.49 -19.96
N HIS A 29 9.10 -20.77 -19.07
CA HIS A 29 7.78 -21.15 -18.59
C HIS A 29 6.68 -20.15 -18.89
N SER A 30 6.99 -18.84 -19.01
CA SER A 30 5.97 -17.81 -19.28
C SER A 30 5.86 -17.50 -20.77
N PRO A 31 4.71 -17.72 -21.42
CA PRO A 31 4.49 -17.31 -22.81
C PRO A 31 4.77 -15.84 -23.09
N PHE A 32 4.50 -14.96 -22.09
CA PHE A 32 4.77 -13.53 -22.20
C PHE A 32 6.25 -13.21 -22.34
N TYR A 33 7.11 -13.91 -21.60
CA TYR A 33 8.55 -13.65 -21.51
C TYR A 33 9.43 -14.59 -22.36
N LYS A 34 8.86 -15.48 -23.17
CA LYS A 34 9.60 -16.49 -23.95
C LYS A 34 10.69 -15.92 -24.84
N ASP A 35 10.47 -14.70 -25.39
CA ASP A 35 11.38 -14.04 -26.31
C ASP A 35 12.34 -13.05 -25.62
N LEU A 36 12.37 -13.05 -24.27
CA LEU A 36 13.20 -12.17 -23.47
C LEU A 36 14.70 -12.42 -23.76
N LYS A 37 15.42 -11.37 -24.15
CA LYS A 37 16.86 -11.43 -24.45
C LYS A 37 17.65 -10.84 -23.29
N GLY A 38 18.89 -11.29 -23.14
CA GLY A 38 19.83 -10.83 -22.13
C GLY A 38 20.17 -11.90 -21.12
N GLU A 39 21.29 -11.71 -20.43
CA GLU A 39 21.83 -12.57 -19.38
C GLU A 39 22.12 -11.73 -18.14
N VAL A 40 22.11 -12.37 -16.98
CA VAL A 40 22.35 -11.70 -15.70
C VAL A 40 23.64 -12.23 -15.09
N SER A 41 24.60 -11.33 -14.86
CA SER A 41 25.83 -11.58 -14.11
C SER A 41 25.91 -10.75 -12.81
N LYS A 42 25.23 -9.62 -12.78
CA LYS A 42 25.13 -8.72 -11.62
C LYS A 42 23.72 -8.12 -11.55
N VAL A 43 23.32 -7.60 -10.39
CA VAL A 43 21.97 -7.08 -10.19
C VAL A 43 21.62 -5.92 -11.13
N ASN A 44 22.60 -5.10 -11.49
CA ASN A 44 22.38 -3.96 -12.39
C ASN A 44 22.03 -4.38 -13.83
N ASP A 45 22.26 -5.63 -14.20
CA ASP A 45 21.87 -6.16 -15.51
C ASP A 45 20.34 -6.24 -15.66
N ILE A 46 19.58 -6.04 -14.57
CA ILE A 46 18.11 -5.92 -14.60
C ILE A 46 17.67 -4.82 -15.58
N THR A 47 18.44 -3.74 -15.72
CA THR A 47 18.09 -2.59 -16.57
C THR A 47 18.07 -2.90 -18.07
N GLN A 48 18.64 -4.03 -18.51
CA GLN A 48 18.58 -4.46 -19.92
C GLN A 48 17.19 -5.01 -20.32
N PHE A 49 16.39 -5.40 -19.34
CA PHE A 49 15.06 -5.96 -19.58
C PHE A 49 14.00 -4.88 -19.69
N PRO A 50 12.98 -5.07 -20.53
CA PRO A 50 11.87 -4.14 -20.63
C PRO A 50 11.06 -4.09 -19.32
N PHE A 51 10.31 -3.03 -19.15
CA PHE A 51 9.30 -2.95 -18.09
C PHE A 51 8.07 -3.78 -18.48
N THR A 52 7.43 -4.35 -17.48
CA THR A 52 6.09 -4.93 -17.58
C THR A 52 5.10 -3.92 -17.01
N SER A 53 4.02 -3.65 -17.71
CA SER A 53 2.98 -2.71 -17.30
C SER A 53 1.73 -3.41 -16.78
N LYS A 54 0.84 -2.63 -16.18
CA LYS A 54 -0.48 -3.11 -15.80
C LYS A 54 -1.33 -3.46 -17.02
N ASP A 55 -1.15 -2.71 -18.11
CA ASP A 55 -1.88 -2.94 -19.38
C ASP A 55 -1.42 -4.26 -20.01
N ASP A 56 -0.12 -4.56 -20.03
CA ASP A 56 0.40 -5.88 -20.47
C ASP A 56 -0.27 -7.02 -19.69
N LEU A 57 -0.34 -6.86 -18.36
CA LEU A 57 -0.94 -7.87 -17.48
C LEU A 57 -2.45 -8.01 -17.69
N ALA A 58 -3.15 -6.92 -18.00
CA ALA A 58 -4.58 -6.93 -18.25
C ALA A 58 -4.92 -7.52 -19.64
N GLU A 59 -4.18 -7.12 -20.69
CA GLU A 59 -4.44 -7.53 -22.07
C GLU A 59 -4.01 -8.98 -22.36
N ARG A 60 -2.96 -9.46 -21.65
CA ARG A 60 -2.32 -10.74 -21.90
C ARG A 60 -2.22 -11.62 -20.65
N ASN A 61 -3.21 -11.53 -19.77
CA ASN A 61 -3.15 -12.14 -18.42
C ASN A 61 -2.79 -13.64 -18.46
N GLU A 62 -3.38 -14.41 -19.37
CA GLU A 62 -3.11 -15.85 -19.54
C GLU A 62 -1.65 -16.15 -19.94
N ASP A 63 -0.98 -15.25 -20.65
CA ASP A 63 0.41 -15.41 -21.08
C ASP A 63 1.40 -15.30 -19.91
N PHE A 64 0.97 -14.73 -18.77
CA PHE A 64 1.79 -14.68 -17.57
C PHE A 64 1.75 -15.96 -16.76
N LEU A 65 0.77 -16.84 -16.97
CA LEU A 65 0.69 -18.12 -16.28
C LEU A 65 1.89 -19.01 -16.67
N ALA A 66 2.77 -19.28 -15.71
CA ALA A 66 4.03 -20.00 -15.94
C ALA A 66 4.04 -21.42 -15.31
N ILE A 67 2.88 -21.91 -14.88
CA ILE A 67 2.67 -23.27 -14.37
C ILE A 67 1.45 -23.90 -15.04
N PRO A 68 1.34 -25.25 -15.07
CA PRO A 68 0.11 -25.93 -15.49
C PRO A 68 -1.10 -25.50 -14.64
N GLN A 69 -2.28 -25.37 -15.24
CA GLN A 69 -3.52 -25.05 -14.49
C GLN A 69 -3.78 -26.02 -13.32
N SER A 70 -3.40 -27.30 -13.48
CA SER A 70 -3.54 -28.30 -12.41
C SER A 70 -2.68 -28.04 -11.19
N GLU A 71 -1.68 -27.14 -11.28
CA GLU A 71 -0.80 -26.76 -10.18
C GLU A 71 -1.22 -25.45 -9.50
N ILE A 72 -2.23 -24.75 -10.02
CA ILE A 72 -2.80 -23.58 -9.37
C ILE A 72 -3.52 -24.04 -8.09
N ARG A 73 -3.24 -23.36 -6.97
CA ARG A 73 -3.83 -23.63 -5.65
C ARG A 73 -4.72 -22.51 -5.16
N ASP A 74 -4.49 -21.28 -5.63
CA ASP A 74 -5.35 -20.13 -5.31
C ASP A 74 -5.47 -19.19 -6.52
N TYR A 75 -6.64 -18.61 -6.65
CA TYR A 75 -7.00 -17.62 -7.67
C TYR A 75 -7.30 -16.29 -6.97
N SER A 76 -6.33 -15.41 -6.94
CA SER A 76 -6.49 -14.04 -6.44
C SER A 76 -6.80 -13.08 -7.58
N ALA A 77 -7.40 -11.94 -7.26
CA ALA A 77 -7.66 -10.90 -8.24
C ALA A 77 -7.29 -9.52 -7.71
N THR A 78 -6.80 -8.68 -8.62
CA THR A 78 -6.53 -7.27 -8.30
C THR A 78 -7.86 -6.51 -8.17
N SER A 79 -7.89 -5.45 -7.36
CA SER A 79 -9.03 -4.54 -7.33
C SER A 79 -8.98 -3.67 -8.59
N GLY A 80 -9.73 -4.04 -9.62
CA GLY A 80 -9.89 -3.23 -10.83
C GLY A 80 -10.46 -1.85 -10.49
N THR A 81 -9.62 -0.83 -10.48
CA THR A 81 -10.07 0.57 -10.27
C THR A 81 -10.54 1.24 -11.55
N LEU A 82 -10.17 0.71 -12.74
CA LEU A 82 -10.46 1.28 -14.05
C LEU A 82 -10.74 0.21 -15.15
N GLY A 83 -10.99 -1.07 -14.77
CA GLY A 83 -11.20 -2.16 -15.72
C GLY A 83 -11.55 -3.47 -15.02
N ASP A 84 -11.65 -4.57 -15.77
CA ASP A 84 -11.86 -5.89 -15.23
C ASP A 84 -10.73 -6.29 -14.28
N PRO A 85 -11.04 -7.00 -13.18
CA PRO A 85 -10.02 -7.50 -12.26
C PRO A 85 -9.04 -8.42 -13.00
N VAL A 86 -7.75 -8.20 -12.81
CA VAL A 86 -6.70 -9.07 -13.35
C VAL A 86 -6.52 -10.25 -12.42
N SER A 87 -6.53 -11.46 -12.98
CA SER A 87 -6.29 -12.70 -12.22
C SER A 87 -4.81 -12.85 -11.88
N TYR A 88 -4.54 -13.33 -10.68
CA TYR A 88 -3.20 -13.65 -10.19
C TYR A 88 -3.22 -15.08 -9.66
N TYR A 89 -2.48 -15.95 -10.32
CA TYR A 89 -2.48 -17.39 -10.04
C TYR A 89 -1.35 -17.74 -9.06
N LEU A 90 -1.63 -18.56 -8.09
CA LEU A 90 -0.68 -18.94 -7.05
C LEU A 90 -0.50 -20.47 -7.01
N SER A 91 0.75 -20.92 -7.07
CA SER A 91 1.15 -22.31 -6.81
C SER A 91 1.20 -22.59 -5.29
N GLU A 92 1.43 -23.84 -4.90
CA GLU A 92 1.73 -24.17 -3.51
C GLU A 92 2.96 -23.45 -2.98
N LYS A 93 4.00 -23.32 -3.80
CA LYS A 93 5.22 -22.59 -3.44
C LYS A 93 4.97 -21.09 -3.28
N ASP A 94 4.10 -20.51 -4.13
CA ASP A 94 3.70 -19.12 -4.01
C ASP A 94 2.94 -18.86 -2.70
N LEU A 95 2.07 -19.79 -2.30
CA LEU A 95 1.37 -19.71 -1.01
C LEU A 95 2.35 -19.80 0.18
N LEU A 96 3.31 -20.70 0.13
CA LEU A 96 4.36 -20.79 1.15
C LEU A 96 5.24 -19.54 1.19
N ARG A 97 5.59 -19.00 0.01
CA ARG A 97 6.31 -17.74 -0.11
C ARG A 97 5.52 -16.57 0.47
N LEU A 98 4.21 -16.53 0.20
CA LEU A 98 3.31 -15.51 0.74
C LEU A 98 3.24 -15.57 2.27
N ALA A 99 3.18 -16.79 2.83
CA ALA A 99 3.24 -17.00 4.28
C ALA A 99 4.58 -16.49 4.87
N GLN A 100 5.69 -16.73 4.19
CA GLN A 100 7.01 -16.24 4.60
C GLN A 100 7.12 -14.72 4.51
N ASN A 101 6.56 -14.11 3.46
CA ASN A 101 6.50 -12.67 3.29
C ASN A 101 5.78 -12.00 4.48
N GLU A 102 4.58 -12.46 4.80
CA GLU A 102 3.82 -11.83 5.89
C GLU A 102 4.43 -12.11 7.26
N LYS A 103 5.01 -13.29 7.48
CA LYS A 103 5.78 -13.55 8.69
C LYS A 103 6.93 -12.55 8.83
N GLY A 104 7.75 -12.36 7.78
CA GLY A 104 8.86 -11.41 7.79
C GLY A 104 8.40 -9.96 7.96
N SER A 105 7.28 -9.59 7.34
CA SER A 105 6.61 -8.29 7.52
C SER A 105 6.24 -8.06 9.00
N LEU A 106 5.59 -9.04 9.63
CA LEU A 106 5.22 -8.97 11.04
C LEU A 106 6.45 -8.96 11.97
N GLU A 107 7.52 -9.68 11.64
CA GLU A 107 8.78 -9.63 12.37
C GLU A 107 9.46 -8.25 12.26
N ILE A 108 9.44 -7.60 11.08
CA ILE A 108 9.90 -6.21 10.90
C ILE A 108 9.06 -5.25 11.75
N ALA A 109 7.76 -5.47 11.83
CA ALA A 109 6.83 -4.73 12.69
C ALA A 109 7.04 -5.00 14.20
N GLY A 110 7.99 -5.84 14.57
CA GLY A 110 8.28 -6.21 15.96
C GLY A 110 7.24 -7.14 16.59
N CYS A 111 6.48 -7.88 15.79
CA CYS A 111 5.55 -8.90 16.27
C CYS A 111 6.27 -10.23 16.51
N THR A 112 5.73 -11.05 17.41
CA THR A 112 6.30 -12.32 17.83
C THR A 112 5.23 -13.41 17.93
N SER A 113 5.64 -14.65 18.12
CA SER A 113 4.73 -15.80 18.35
C SER A 113 3.89 -15.68 19.64
N LYS A 114 4.18 -14.71 20.52
CA LYS A 114 3.41 -14.46 21.74
C LYS A 114 2.22 -13.53 21.53
N ASP A 115 2.16 -12.91 20.34
CA ASP A 115 1.08 -12.00 20.00
C ASP A 115 -0.18 -12.77 19.59
N VAL A 116 -1.32 -12.14 19.81
CA VAL A 116 -2.62 -12.59 19.31
C VAL A 116 -3.14 -11.52 18.36
N PHE A 117 -3.46 -11.92 17.13
CA PHE A 117 -3.87 -11.00 16.08
C PHE A 117 -5.38 -10.97 15.94
N GLN A 118 -5.93 -9.79 15.59
CA GLN A 118 -7.28 -9.66 15.06
C GLN A 118 -7.22 -9.11 13.65
N LEU A 119 -7.73 -9.89 12.68
CA LEU A 119 -7.80 -9.51 11.28
C LEU A 119 -9.13 -8.80 11.00
N MET A 120 -9.05 -7.51 10.70
CA MET A 120 -10.19 -6.62 10.45
C MET A 120 -10.37 -6.32 8.96
N THR A 121 -9.93 -7.22 8.09
CA THR A 121 -10.14 -7.15 6.64
C THR A 121 -10.72 -8.46 6.12
N THR A 122 -11.22 -8.44 4.87
CA THR A 122 -11.79 -9.63 4.24
C THR A 122 -10.72 -10.69 3.97
N ILE A 123 -11.10 -11.95 4.02
CA ILE A 123 -10.27 -13.10 3.61
C ILE A 123 -10.84 -13.80 2.36
N ASP A 124 -12.05 -13.46 1.99
CA ASP A 124 -12.78 -13.95 0.82
C ASP A 124 -12.66 -12.99 -0.39
N LYS A 125 -13.48 -13.22 -1.44
CA LYS A 125 -13.60 -12.37 -2.63
C LYS A 125 -12.29 -12.21 -3.41
N GLN A 126 -11.50 -13.29 -3.50
CA GLN A 126 -10.22 -13.33 -4.20
C GLN A 126 -9.22 -12.27 -3.70
N PHE A 127 -9.35 -11.85 -2.43
CA PHE A 127 -8.50 -10.85 -1.84
C PHE A 127 -7.25 -11.47 -1.23
N MET A 128 -6.12 -11.38 -1.91
CA MET A 128 -4.85 -11.99 -1.51
C MET A 128 -4.40 -11.62 -0.10
N ALA A 129 -4.52 -10.34 0.29
CA ALA A 129 -3.96 -9.86 1.56
C ALA A 129 -4.57 -10.55 2.78
N GLY A 130 -5.88 -10.84 2.78
CA GLY A 130 -6.52 -11.54 3.90
C GLY A 130 -5.97 -12.94 4.11
N LEU A 131 -5.78 -13.69 3.01
CA LEU A 131 -5.15 -15.01 3.02
C LEU A 131 -3.68 -14.91 3.46
N ALA A 132 -2.92 -13.95 2.91
CA ALA A 132 -1.53 -13.70 3.22
C ALA A 132 -1.32 -13.48 4.73
N TYR A 133 -2.08 -12.58 5.34
CA TYR A 133 -2.01 -12.32 6.79
C TYR A 133 -2.33 -13.55 7.61
N GLN A 134 -3.36 -14.33 7.22
CA GLN A 134 -3.68 -15.56 7.94
C GLN A 134 -2.53 -16.57 7.88
N MET A 135 -1.97 -16.77 6.72
CA MET A 135 -0.86 -17.71 6.54
C MET A 135 0.42 -17.21 7.26
N GLY A 136 0.70 -15.91 7.19
CA GLY A 136 1.85 -15.29 7.85
C GLY A 136 1.78 -15.37 9.37
N VAL A 137 0.63 -15.04 9.96
CA VAL A 137 0.41 -15.16 11.43
C VAL A 137 0.57 -16.61 11.89
N ARG A 138 0.04 -17.57 11.10
CA ARG A 138 0.23 -19.00 11.38
C ARG A 138 1.72 -19.39 11.28
N ALA A 139 2.44 -18.90 10.27
CA ALA A 139 3.87 -19.16 10.09
C ALA A 139 4.73 -18.50 11.18
N LEU A 140 4.26 -17.38 11.77
CA LEU A 140 4.87 -16.74 12.94
C LEU A 140 4.66 -17.57 14.22
N GLY A 141 3.72 -18.53 14.21
CA GLY A 141 3.36 -19.35 15.39
C GLY A 141 2.35 -18.65 16.31
N SER A 142 1.59 -17.70 15.83
CA SER A 142 0.65 -16.86 16.57
C SER A 142 -0.80 -17.26 16.33
N GLY A 143 -1.69 -16.87 17.25
CA GLY A 143 -3.13 -17.01 17.09
C GLY A 143 -3.77 -15.85 16.36
N MET A 144 -4.86 -16.11 15.62
CA MET A 144 -5.59 -15.08 14.89
C MET A 144 -7.11 -15.19 15.08
N VAL A 145 -7.72 -14.05 15.41
CA VAL A 145 -9.18 -13.86 15.40
C VAL A 145 -9.56 -13.18 14.08
N ARG A 146 -10.41 -13.81 13.29
CA ARG A 146 -10.86 -13.30 11.99
C ARG A 146 -12.24 -12.68 12.12
N THR A 147 -12.30 -11.35 12.23
CA THR A 147 -13.57 -10.63 12.38
C THR A 147 -14.11 -10.08 11.07
N GLY A 148 -13.24 -10.00 10.04
CA GLY A 148 -13.61 -9.34 8.79
C GLY A 148 -13.71 -7.80 8.93
N PRO A 149 -14.06 -7.09 7.86
CA PRO A 149 -14.12 -5.64 7.85
C PRO A 149 -15.40 -5.08 8.51
N GLY A 150 -15.33 -3.83 8.93
CA GLY A 150 -16.48 -3.06 9.42
C GLY A 150 -17.03 -3.52 10.76
N VAL A 151 -18.30 -3.19 11.04
CA VAL A 151 -19.11 -3.58 12.21
C VAL A 151 -18.39 -3.38 13.55
N PRO A 152 -18.28 -2.14 14.09
CA PRO A 152 -17.53 -1.83 15.32
C PRO A 152 -17.92 -2.68 16.53
N TYR A 153 -19.20 -3.01 16.67
CA TYR A 153 -19.69 -3.90 17.72
C TYR A 153 -18.97 -5.27 17.72
N MET A 154 -18.85 -5.89 16.54
CA MET A 154 -18.17 -7.18 16.41
C MET A 154 -16.68 -7.07 16.72
N GLN A 155 -16.05 -5.99 16.31
CA GLN A 155 -14.64 -5.74 16.57
C GLN A 155 -14.39 -5.63 18.06
N TRP A 156 -15.11 -4.76 18.76
CA TRP A 156 -14.97 -4.58 20.21
C TRP A 156 -15.33 -5.81 21.01
N ARG A 157 -16.41 -6.51 20.64
CA ARG A 157 -16.77 -7.80 21.25
C ARG A 157 -15.61 -8.79 21.21
N SER A 158 -14.91 -8.87 20.06
CA SER A 158 -13.76 -9.75 19.88
C SER A 158 -12.53 -9.27 20.67
N ILE A 159 -12.25 -7.96 20.67
CA ILE A 159 -11.15 -7.37 21.44
C ILE A 159 -11.31 -7.68 22.94
N LEU A 160 -12.49 -7.43 23.48
CA LEU A 160 -12.76 -7.66 24.91
C LEU A 160 -12.74 -9.15 25.28
N LYS A 161 -13.21 -10.03 24.39
CA LYS A 161 -13.30 -11.47 24.64
C LYS A 161 -11.98 -12.20 24.47
N TYR A 162 -11.31 -12.00 23.33
CA TYR A 162 -10.12 -12.76 22.94
C TYR A 162 -8.81 -12.06 23.24
N LYS A 163 -8.86 -10.79 23.64
CA LYS A 163 -7.72 -9.98 24.07
C LYS A 163 -6.55 -9.98 23.08
N PRO A 164 -6.80 -9.66 21.78
CA PRO A 164 -5.71 -9.54 20.80
C PRO A 164 -4.73 -8.44 21.23
N THR A 165 -3.45 -8.64 20.92
CA THR A 165 -2.39 -7.65 21.16
C THR A 165 -2.09 -6.82 19.90
N VAL A 166 -2.42 -7.35 18.73
CA VAL A 166 -2.18 -6.73 17.43
C VAL A 166 -3.45 -6.71 16.58
N LEU A 167 -3.80 -5.55 16.05
CA LEU A 167 -4.86 -5.42 15.04
C LEU A 167 -4.23 -5.31 13.65
N ILE A 168 -4.81 -5.95 12.64
CA ILE A 168 -4.51 -5.73 11.23
C ILE A 168 -5.72 -5.03 10.62
N ALA A 169 -5.59 -3.76 10.26
CA ALA A 169 -6.72 -2.92 9.92
C ALA A 169 -6.38 -1.83 8.89
N VAL A 170 -7.40 -1.36 8.18
CA VAL A 170 -7.33 -0.12 7.41
C VAL A 170 -7.39 1.06 8.38
N PRO A 171 -6.41 1.98 8.37
CA PRO A 171 -6.31 3.03 9.38
C PRO A 171 -7.53 3.95 9.49
N SER A 172 -8.16 4.30 8.38
CA SER A 172 -9.35 5.16 8.36
C SER A 172 -10.56 4.58 9.09
N PHE A 173 -10.57 3.27 9.35
CA PHE A 173 -11.59 2.61 10.15
C PHE A 173 -11.40 2.80 11.66
N ILE A 174 -10.18 3.08 12.12
CA ILE A 174 -9.86 3.15 13.56
C ILE A 174 -10.57 4.32 14.27
N PRO A 175 -10.60 5.57 13.75
CA PRO A 175 -11.38 6.63 14.36
C PRO A 175 -12.86 6.26 14.56
N TYR A 176 -13.49 5.64 13.56
CA TYR A 176 -14.88 5.17 13.66
C TYR A 176 -15.05 4.06 14.72
N LEU A 177 -14.06 3.18 14.84
CA LEU A 177 -14.01 2.16 15.89
C LEU A 177 -13.92 2.81 17.28
N LEU A 178 -13.11 3.87 17.45
CA LEU A 178 -12.97 4.63 18.68
C LEU A 178 -14.23 5.43 19.03
N ASP A 179 -14.89 6.02 18.06
CA ASP A 179 -16.20 6.71 18.27
C ASP A 179 -17.25 5.75 18.85
N TYR A 180 -17.25 4.51 18.36
CA TYR A 180 -18.13 3.48 18.90
C TYR A 180 -17.75 3.13 20.34
N ALA A 181 -16.46 2.99 20.65
CA ALA A 181 -15.98 2.69 22.00
C ALA A 181 -16.43 3.75 23.01
N GLU A 182 -16.19 5.02 22.71
CA GLU A 182 -16.57 6.15 23.57
C GLU A 182 -18.08 6.18 23.84
N LYS A 183 -18.91 6.00 22.79
CA LYS A 183 -20.38 5.96 22.93
C LYS A 183 -20.89 4.80 23.77
N ASN A 184 -20.10 3.73 23.90
CA ASN A 184 -20.48 2.53 24.65
C ASN A 184 -19.68 2.36 25.95
N GLY A 185 -18.96 3.40 26.41
CA GLY A 185 -18.21 3.40 27.67
C GLY A 185 -17.02 2.43 27.67
N ILE A 186 -16.45 2.14 26.52
CA ILE A 186 -15.26 1.27 26.37
C ILE A 186 -14.03 2.19 26.34
N ASP A 187 -13.14 2.05 27.32
CA ASP A 187 -11.83 2.68 27.28
C ASP A 187 -10.85 1.82 26.48
N ALA A 188 -10.50 2.28 25.27
CA ALA A 188 -9.57 1.59 24.39
C ALA A 188 -8.19 1.39 25.03
N ASN A 189 -7.75 2.32 25.88
CA ASN A 189 -6.43 2.29 26.51
C ASN A 189 -6.30 1.23 27.60
N THR A 190 -7.40 0.68 28.10
CA THR A 190 -7.42 -0.41 29.08
C THR A 190 -7.42 -1.80 28.46
N THR A 191 -7.46 -1.87 27.11
CA THR A 191 -7.51 -3.15 26.38
C THR A 191 -6.13 -3.79 26.23
N SER A 192 -6.11 -5.02 25.73
CA SER A 192 -4.87 -5.77 25.43
C SER A 192 -4.15 -5.28 24.17
N VAL A 193 -4.79 -4.46 23.33
CA VAL A 193 -4.22 -4.01 22.06
C VAL A 193 -3.03 -3.09 22.31
N LYS A 194 -1.90 -3.41 21.71
CA LYS A 194 -0.65 -2.64 21.82
C LYS A 194 -0.18 -2.10 20.46
N LYS A 195 -0.61 -2.74 19.39
CA LYS A 195 -0.11 -2.44 18.04
C LYS A 195 -1.22 -2.54 17.00
N ILE A 196 -1.15 -1.69 16.00
CA ILE A 196 -1.97 -1.76 14.79
C ILE A 196 -1.05 -1.82 13.58
N VAL A 197 -1.11 -2.91 12.83
CA VAL A 197 -0.51 -3.05 11.50
C VAL A 197 -1.49 -2.46 10.50
N ALA A 198 -1.14 -1.32 9.95
CA ALA A 198 -1.96 -0.51 9.06
C ALA A 198 -1.77 -0.93 7.61
N ILE A 199 -2.87 -1.24 6.93
CA ILE A 199 -2.90 -1.73 5.56
C ILE A 199 -3.68 -0.79 4.63
N GLY A 200 -3.18 -0.66 3.41
CA GLY A 200 -3.91 -0.01 2.30
C GLY A 200 -3.99 1.51 2.35
N GLU A 201 -3.48 2.16 3.38
CA GLU A 201 -3.43 3.62 3.52
C GLU A 201 -2.13 4.03 4.23
N ALA A 202 -1.58 5.19 3.84
CA ALA A 202 -0.38 5.72 4.48
C ALA A 202 -0.69 6.33 5.86
N LEU A 203 0.22 6.15 6.81
CA LEU A 203 0.17 6.78 8.14
C LEU A 203 1.12 7.97 8.28
N THR A 204 2.14 8.03 7.43
CA THR A 204 3.15 9.11 7.42
C THR A 204 2.98 9.99 6.19
N ASN A 205 3.45 11.23 6.28
CA ASN A 205 3.58 12.13 5.16
C ASN A 205 4.86 11.83 4.32
N ALA A 206 5.09 12.61 3.26
CA ALA A 206 6.24 12.45 2.36
C ALA A 206 7.61 12.59 3.04
N ASP A 207 7.67 13.23 4.21
CA ASP A 207 8.89 13.44 4.98
C ASP A 207 9.04 12.46 6.16
N LEU A 208 8.22 11.41 6.16
CA LEU A 208 8.16 10.34 7.17
C LEU A 208 7.70 10.82 8.56
N GLU A 209 7.11 12.00 8.64
CA GLU A 209 6.48 12.47 9.87
C GLU A 209 5.09 11.85 10.03
N ASN A 210 4.58 11.86 11.25
CA ASN A 210 3.23 11.35 11.52
C ASN A 210 2.20 12.13 10.69
N GLY A 211 1.41 11.43 9.90
CA GLY A 211 0.30 12.00 9.17
C GLY A 211 -0.88 12.37 10.07
N ALA A 212 -1.83 13.15 9.54
CA ALA A 212 -2.99 13.61 10.27
C ALA A 212 -3.82 12.46 10.86
N LEU A 213 -4.01 11.37 10.08
CA LEU A 213 -4.73 10.19 10.54
C LEU A 213 -4.00 9.47 11.68
N MET A 214 -2.67 9.37 11.58
CA MET A 214 -1.84 8.77 12.62
C MET A 214 -1.94 9.55 13.93
N ASN A 215 -1.86 10.89 13.88
CA ASN A 215 -2.01 11.75 15.05
C ASN A 215 -3.40 11.60 15.68
N ARG A 216 -4.46 11.68 14.88
CA ARG A 216 -5.85 11.49 15.35
C ARG A 216 -6.08 10.16 16.07
N ILE A 217 -5.39 9.09 15.66
CA ILE A 217 -5.46 7.79 16.36
C ILE A 217 -4.67 7.85 17.65
N LYS A 218 -3.43 8.34 17.62
CA LYS A 218 -2.52 8.40 18.77
C LYS A 218 -3.03 9.28 19.91
N ASP A 219 -3.75 10.36 19.59
CA ASP A 219 -4.34 11.27 20.58
C ASP A 219 -5.44 10.58 21.42
N ARG A 220 -6.03 9.50 20.89
CA ARG A 220 -7.14 8.77 21.53
C ARG A 220 -6.78 7.37 22.00
N TRP A 221 -5.76 6.74 21.41
CA TRP A 221 -5.36 5.37 21.71
C TRP A 221 -3.85 5.23 21.75
N ASN A 222 -3.34 4.85 22.92
CA ASN A 222 -1.92 4.65 23.13
C ASN A 222 -1.45 3.30 22.56
N VAL A 223 -1.34 3.23 21.24
CA VAL A 223 -0.91 2.05 20.50
C VAL A 223 0.21 2.40 19.52
N GLU A 224 1.05 1.42 19.23
CA GLU A 224 2.04 1.52 18.17
C GLU A 224 1.34 1.34 16.81
N LEU A 225 1.64 2.23 15.86
CA LEU A 225 1.09 2.21 14.51
C LEU A 225 2.20 1.89 13.51
N ILE A 226 2.06 0.78 12.78
CA ILE A 226 3.05 0.29 11.81
C ILE A 226 2.45 0.34 10.41
N SER A 227 3.05 1.13 9.53
CA SER A 227 2.65 1.21 8.12
C SER A 227 3.13 0.00 7.33
N THR A 228 2.28 -0.49 6.41
CA THR A 228 2.66 -1.45 5.38
C THR A 228 2.23 -0.98 4.00
N TYR A 229 3.00 -1.38 2.98
CA TYR A 229 2.69 -1.16 1.57
C TYR A 229 2.85 -2.47 0.82
N ALA A 230 1.79 -2.89 0.14
CA ALA A 230 1.76 -4.12 -0.65
C ALA A 230 0.73 -4.01 -1.78
N SER A 231 0.91 -4.78 -2.82
CA SER A 231 -0.11 -5.07 -3.84
C SER A 231 -0.10 -6.56 -4.18
N THR A 232 -1.15 -7.01 -4.85
CA THR A 232 -1.25 -8.40 -5.35
C THR A 232 -0.07 -8.72 -6.27
N GLU A 233 0.26 -7.81 -7.17
CA GLU A 233 1.31 -7.96 -8.18
C GLU A 233 2.71 -8.02 -7.58
N MET A 234 2.95 -7.35 -6.45
CA MET A 234 4.22 -7.43 -5.72
C MET A 234 4.41 -8.78 -5.03
N ALA A 235 3.31 -9.44 -4.65
CA ALA A 235 3.32 -10.64 -3.81
C ALA A 235 4.26 -10.51 -2.59
N THR A 236 4.48 -9.29 -2.12
CA THR A 236 5.41 -8.92 -1.04
C THR A 236 4.94 -7.64 -0.37
N ALA A 237 5.16 -7.51 0.94
CA ALA A 237 4.89 -6.32 1.71
C ALA A 237 6.19 -5.58 2.07
N PHE A 238 6.16 -4.27 1.95
CA PHE A 238 7.12 -3.35 2.53
C PHE A 238 6.56 -2.88 3.88
N THR A 239 7.37 -2.91 4.94
CA THR A 239 6.87 -2.72 6.30
C THR A 239 7.76 -1.76 7.09
N ALA A 240 7.15 -0.82 7.81
CA ALA A 240 7.86 0.04 8.74
C ALA A 240 8.37 -0.76 9.94
N CYS A 241 9.55 -0.40 10.43
CA CYS A 241 10.03 -0.83 11.75
C CYS A 241 9.64 0.20 12.82
N ALA A 242 9.98 -0.06 14.09
CA ALA A 242 9.70 0.85 15.21
C ALA A 242 10.29 2.27 15.02
N GLU A 243 11.37 2.40 14.26
CA GLU A 243 12.01 3.70 13.95
C GLU A 243 11.22 4.57 12.97
N ASN A 244 10.20 4.02 12.33
CA ASN A 244 9.31 4.67 11.37
C ASN A 244 10.04 5.50 10.27
N SER A 245 11.22 5.05 9.86
CA SER A 245 12.11 5.75 8.92
C SER A 245 11.96 5.27 7.47
N GLY A 246 10.76 4.87 7.08
CA GLY A 246 10.39 4.30 5.79
C GLY A 246 10.09 2.81 5.86
N LEU A 247 9.63 2.27 4.73
CA LEU A 247 9.13 0.90 4.61
C LEU A 247 10.24 -0.02 4.11
N HIS A 248 10.65 -0.97 4.92
CA HIS A 248 11.68 -1.96 4.59
C HIS A 248 11.13 -3.01 3.63
N LEU A 249 11.94 -3.39 2.64
CA LEU A 249 11.72 -4.57 1.81
C LEU A 249 12.29 -5.82 2.48
N GLN A 250 11.85 -6.98 2.00
CA GLN A 250 12.44 -8.28 2.31
C GLN A 250 13.32 -8.71 1.14
N PRO A 251 14.66 -8.60 1.26
CA PRO A 251 15.56 -8.72 0.11
C PRO A 251 15.60 -10.12 -0.50
N GLU A 252 15.18 -11.14 0.22
CA GLU A 252 15.05 -12.49 -0.30
C GLU A 252 13.85 -12.68 -1.24
N LEU A 253 12.88 -11.79 -1.22
CA LEU A 253 11.62 -11.96 -1.95
C LEU A 253 11.42 -10.98 -3.10
N ILE A 254 12.13 -9.85 -3.11
CA ILE A 254 11.84 -8.79 -4.08
C ILE A 254 13.07 -7.93 -4.38
N ILE A 255 13.23 -7.55 -5.65
CA ILE A 255 14.08 -6.45 -6.07
C ILE A 255 13.18 -5.24 -6.33
N VAL A 256 13.57 -4.08 -5.84
CA VAL A 256 12.87 -2.81 -6.06
C VAL A 256 13.76 -1.83 -6.80
N GLU A 257 13.19 -1.17 -7.79
CA GLU A 257 13.74 0.00 -8.46
C GLU A 257 12.76 1.16 -8.23
N VAL A 258 13.24 2.37 -8.14
CA VAL A 258 12.39 3.57 -8.14
C VAL A 258 12.84 4.43 -9.31
N ILE A 259 11.96 4.58 -10.31
CA ILE A 259 12.31 5.11 -11.63
C ILE A 259 11.76 6.53 -11.79
N GLY A 260 12.66 7.46 -12.07
CA GLY A 260 12.33 8.86 -12.34
C GLY A 260 11.66 9.07 -13.71
N GLU A 261 11.30 10.33 -13.98
CA GLU A 261 10.72 10.72 -15.28
C GLU A 261 11.69 10.51 -16.45
N ASP A 262 13.00 10.54 -16.19
CA ASP A 262 14.07 10.28 -17.18
C ASP A 262 14.27 8.79 -17.49
N GLY A 263 13.49 7.91 -16.88
CA GLY A 263 13.58 6.45 -17.05
C GLY A 263 14.73 5.79 -16.29
N LYS A 264 15.45 6.52 -15.45
CA LYS A 264 16.56 6.00 -14.65
C LYS A 264 16.18 5.82 -13.18
N HIS A 265 16.94 5.00 -12.47
CA HIS A 265 16.80 4.86 -11.03
C HIS A 265 17.12 6.18 -10.33
N VAL A 266 16.24 6.61 -9.43
CA VAL A 266 16.40 7.84 -8.66
C VAL A 266 17.47 7.71 -7.57
N LYS A 267 17.98 8.84 -7.09
CA LYS A 267 18.91 8.90 -5.96
C LYS A 267 18.17 8.93 -4.64
N HIS A 268 18.93 8.78 -3.56
CA HIS A 268 18.44 8.95 -2.19
C HIS A 268 17.63 10.24 -2.02
N GLY A 269 16.45 10.11 -1.43
CA GLY A 269 15.55 11.23 -1.16
C GLY A 269 14.73 11.71 -2.36
N GLU A 270 14.99 11.21 -3.57
CA GLU A 270 14.22 11.55 -4.76
C GLU A 270 12.96 10.71 -4.90
N ILE A 271 12.03 11.21 -5.69
CA ILE A 271 10.72 10.63 -5.93
C ILE A 271 10.70 9.95 -7.31
N GLY A 272 10.11 8.78 -7.39
CA GLY A 272 9.91 8.08 -8.65
C GLY A 272 8.82 7.00 -8.57
N GLU A 273 8.59 6.36 -9.70
CA GLU A 273 7.65 5.24 -9.82
C GLU A 273 8.28 3.96 -9.27
N VAL A 274 7.56 3.28 -8.40
CA VAL A 274 8.00 1.98 -7.86
C VAL A 274 7.88 0.91 -8.93
N VAL A 275 8.99 0.24 -9.20
CA VAL A 275 9.10 -0.89 -10.12
C VAL A 275 9.60 -2.08 -9.33
N VAL A 276 8.96 -3.23 -9.50
CA VAL A 276 9.25 -4.41 -8.70
C VAL A 276 9.53 -5.65 -9.54
N THR A 277 10.40 -6.49 -9.03
CA THR A 277 10.62 -7.84 -9.54
C THR A 277 10.47 -8.81 -8.37
N PRO A 278 9.28 -9.43 -8.19
CA PRO A 278 9.07 -10.46 -7.18
C PRO A 278 9.88 -11.70 -7.50
N LEU A 279 10.75 -12.12 -6.58
CA LEU A 279 11.60 -13.30 -6.75
C LEU A 279 10.90 -14.56 -6.28
N GLY A 280 11.10 -15.67 -6.99
CA GLY A 280 10.60 -17.00 -6.61
C GLY A 280 9.08 -17.18 -6.74
N VAL A 281 8.38 -16.30 -7.47
CA VAL A 281 6.98 -16.47 -7.85
C VAL A 281 6.92 -17.37 -9.08
N GLU A 282 6.04 -18.39 -9.04
CA GLU A 282 5.89 -19.38 -10.11
C GLU A 282 4.58 -19.22 -10.90
N GLY A 283 3.48 -18.90 -10.25
CA GLY A 283 2.16 -18.87 -10.89
C GLY A 283 2.00 -17.71 -11.86
N THR A 284 2.22 -16.49 -11.38
CA THR A 284 2.16 -15.25 -12.16
C THR A 284 3.45 -14.46 -11.92
N PRO A 285 4.60 -14.91 -12.43
CA PRO A 285 5.88 -14.24 -12.21
C PRO A 285 5.95 -12.93 -13.02
N LEU A 286 6.54 -11.89 -12.41
CA LEU A 286 6.69 -10.58 -13.01
C LEU A 286 8.16 -10.13 -13.02
N LEU A 287 8.56 -9.42 -14.07
CA LEU A 287 9.87 -8.80 -14.20
C LEU A 287 9.71 -7.31 -14.45
N ARG A 288 10.37 -6.47 -13.64
CA ARG A 288 10.35 -5.02 -13.75
C ARG A 288 8.92 -4.45 -13.90
N TYR A 289 8.01 -4.93 -13.06
CA TYR A 289 6.62 -4.52 -13.10
C TYR A 289 6.45 -3.10 -12.57
N ARG A 290 5.87 -2.24 -13.40
CA ARG A 290 5.52 -0.85 -13.07
C ARG A 290 4.23 -0.84 -12.27
N THR A 291 4.33 -0.51 -10.98
CA THR A 291 3.16 -0.48 -10.09
C THR A 291 2.24 0.71 -10.36
N GLY A 292 2.79 1.75 -10.98
CA GLY A 292 2.14 3.06 -11.09
C GLY A 292 2.18 3.87 -9.80
N ASP A 293 2.61 3.31 -8.68
CA ASP A 293 2.69 4.01 -7.40
C ASP A 293 3.96 4.85 -7.30
N ILE A 294 3.85 6.04 -6.77
CA ILE A 294 4.93 7.02 -6.63
C ILE A 294 5.37 7.07 -5.17
N CYS A 295 6.66 6.83 -4.95
CA CYS A 295 7.28 6.86 -3.61
C CYS A 295 8.60 7.63 -3.62
N LYS A 296 9.03 8.06 -2.43
CA LYS A 296 10.38 8.54 -2.18
C LYS A 296 11.30 7.36 -1.89
N TYR A 297 12.54 7.39 -2.39
CA TYR A 297 13.53 6.32 -2.25
C TYR A 297 14.56 6.63 -1.17
N TYR A 298 14.89 5.64 -0.34
CA TYR A 298 15.93 5.76 0.70
C TYR A 298 16.87 4.56 0.64
N ASP A 299 18.18 4.80 0.51
CA ASP A 299 19.25 3.78 0.45
C ASP A 299 20.27 3.86 1.60
N THR A 300 20.05 4.80 2.54
CA THR A 300 20.89 4.89 3.74
C THR A 300 20.50 3.82 4.77
N PRO A 301 21.42 3.33 5.60
CA PRO A 301 21.09 2.42 6.70
C PRO A 301 20.04 3.01 7.64
N CYS A 302 19.17 2.15 8.15
CA CYS A 302 18.19 2.49 9.17
C CYS A 302 18.80 2.30 10.56
N SER A 303 18.39 3.13 11.54
CA SER A 303 18.76 2.98 12.96
C SER A 303 18.34 1.64 13.56
N CYS A 304 17.37 0.93 12.95
CA CYS A 304 17.02 -0.45 13.31
C CYS A 304 18.11 -1.48 12.98
N GLY A 305 19.20 -1.08 12.30
CA GLY A 305 20.33 -1.91 11.92
C GLY A 305 20.24 -2.51 10.49
N ARG A 306 19.12 -2.35 9.76
CA ARG A 306 19.01 -2.80 8.37
C ARG A 306 19.63 -1.80 7.40
N SER A 307 20.33 -2.30 6.38
CA SER A 307 20.85 -1.51 5.26
C SER A 307 20.07 -1.70 3.96
N THR A 308 18.91 -2.37 4.03
CA THR A 308 18.05 -2.54 2.85
C THR A 308 17.52 -1.20 2.36
N PRO A 309 17.33 -1.02 1.05
CA PRO A 309 16.57 0.10 0.54
C PRO A 309 15.18 0.18 1.18
N ARG A 310 14.65 1.38 1.31
CA ARG A 310 13.33 1.65 1.88
C ARG A 310 12.54 2.57 0.96
N LEU A 311 11.23 2.42 1.02
CA LEU A 311 10.29 3.30 0.36
C LEU A 311 9.65 4.25 1.37
N GLY A 312 9.40 5.48 0.97
CA GLY A 312 8.47 6.36 1.65
C GLY A 312 7.02 5.87 1.48
N PRO A 313 6.05 6.59 2.06
CA PRO A 313 4.64 6.33 1.80
C PRO A 313 4.32 6.53 0.31
N VAL A 314 3.25 5.87 -0.15
CA VAL A 314 2.73 6.11 -1.50
C VAL A 314 2.13 7.51 -1.56
N LEU A 315 2.75 8.39 -2.32
CA LEU A 315 2.31 9.78 -2.51
C LEU A 315 1.09 9.87 -3.43
N GLY A 316 0.94 8.90 -4.34
CA GLY A 316 -0.17 8.78 -5.27
C GLY A 316 0.17 7.84 -6.41
N ARG A 317 -0.72 7.77 -7.40
CA ARG A 317 -0.48 7.01 -8.62
C ARG A 317 -0.07 7.92 -9.75
N LYS A 318 0.85 7.44 -10.60
CA LYS A 318 1.37 8.19 -11.75
C LYS A 318 0.25 8.69 -12.67
N GLN A 319 -0.76 7.86 -12.93
CA GLN A 319 -1.91 8.22 -13.75
C GLN A 319 -2.82 9.27 -13.09
N GLN A 320 -2.76 9.40 -11.77
CA GLN A 320 -3.52 10.37 -10.98
C GLN A 320 -2.72 11.64 -10.66
N MET A 321 -1.55 11.79 -11.25
CA MET A 321 -0.74 13.00 -11.10
C MET A 321 -1.52 14.22 -11.62
N ILE A 322 -1.48 15.30 -10.86
CA ILE A 322 -2.18 16.55 -11.16
C ILE A 322 -1.13 17.63 -11.37
N LYS A 323 -1.22 18.33 -12.51
CA LYS A 323 -0.35 19.46 -12.84
C LYS A 323 -1.14 20.76 -12.82
N VAL A 324 -1.16 21.43 -11.67
CA VAL A 324 -1.85 22.72 -11.51
C VAL A 324 -0.84 23.85 -11.48
N LYS A 325 -0.93 24.75 -12.48
CA LYS A 325 -0.10 25.98 -12.56
C LYS A 325 1.41 25.72 -12.36
N GLY A 326 1.92 24.62 -12.94
CA GLY A 326 3.33 24.25 -12.87
C GLY A 326 3.73 23.46 -11.60
N THR A 327 2.81 23.23 -10.68
CA THR A 327 3.03 22.39 -9.51
C THR A 327 2.52 20.98 -9.77
N THR A 328 3.37 19.97 -9.55
CA THR A 328 2.99 18.57 -9.59
C THR A 328 2.55 18.12 -8.20
N ILE A 329 1.32 17.63 -8.10
CA ILE A 329 0.74 17.10 -6.85
C ILE A 329 0.07 15.75 -7.10
N TYR A 330 -0.08 14.99 -6.02
CA TYR A 330 -0.77 13.71 -6.04
C TYR A 330 -1.99 13.75 -5.11
N PRO A 331 -3.08 13.05 -5.43
CA PRO A 331 -4.30 13.08 -4.63
C PRO A 331 -4.09 12.80 -3.13
N ASN A 332 -3.19 11.87 -2.78
CA ASN A 332 -2.92 11.55 -1.37
C ASN A 332 -2.32 12.72 -0.59
N MET A 333 -1.55 13.60 -1.25
CA MET A 333 -1.05 14.82 -0.61
C MET A 333 -2.18 15.79 -0.26
N ILE A 334 -3.19 15.84 -1.13
CA ILE A 334 -4.40 16.65 -0.89
C ILE A 334 -5.23 16.04 0.23
N VAL A 335 -5.44 14.72 0.20
CA VAL A 335 -6.13 13.97 1.27
C VAL A 335 -5.49 14.24 2.63
N GLU A 336 -4.16 14.16 2.71
CA GLU A 336 -3.41 14.43 3.94
C GLU A 336 -3.63 15.86 4.44
N ALA A 337 -3.53 16.84 3.54
CA ALA A 337 -3.74 18.25 3.89
C ALA A 337 -5.18 18.52 4.37
N LEU A 338 -6.19 17.90 3.74
CA LEU A 338 -7.59 18.04 4.12
C LEU A 338 -7.92 17.32 5.43
N ASN A 339 -7.36 16.14 5.66
CA ASN A 339 -7.55 15.38 6.90
C ASN A 339 -6.99 16.11 8.15
N ALA A 340 -6.08 17.06 7.96
CA ALA A 340 -5.53 17.89 9.04
C ALA A 340 -6.48 19.05 9.44
N ILE A 341 -7.64 19.22 8.79
CA ILE A 341 -8.63 20.24 9.12
C ILE A 341 -9.72 19.56 9.98
N GLU A 342 -9.75 19.88 11.28
CA GLU A 342 -10.65 19.25 12.26
C GLU A 342 -12.12 19.49 11.95
N GLU A 343 -12.45 20.70 11.45
CA GLU A 343 -13.81 21.13 11.12
C GLU A 343 -14.35 20.46 9.86
N LEU A 344 -13.49 19.86 9.03
CA LEU A 344 -13.86 19.23 7.76
C LEU A 344 -14.27 17.77 7.98
N LYS A 345 -15.58 17.51 7.96
CA LYS A 345 -16.12 16.16 8.22
C LYS A 345 -16.15 15.26 6.99
N GLN A 346 -16.61 15.80 5.88
CA GLN A 346 -16.76 15.07 4.63
C GLN A 346 -16.28 15.90 3.45
N TYR A 347 -15.58 15.25 2.53
CA TYR A 347 -15.14 15.89 1.28
C TYR A 347 -14.95 14.86 0.16
N ILE A 348 -14.91 15.38 -1.06
CA ILE A 348 -14.49 14.66 -2.28
C ILE A 348 -13.55 15.58 -3.05
N ILE A 349 -12.46 15.03 -3.54
CA ILE A 349 -11.52 15.68 -4.44
C ILE A 349 -11.95 15.36 -5.86
N GLU A 350 -12.21 16.36 -6.68
CA GLU A 350 -12.49 16.19 -8.11
C GLU A 350 -11.36 16.81 -8.92
N ILE A 351 -10.88 16.03 -9.90
CA ILE A 351 -9.84 16.44 -10.84
C ILE A 351 -10.49 16.47 -12.23
N SER A 352 -10.45 17.60 -12.88
CA SER A 352 -11.02 17.79 -14.22
C SER A 352 -10.01 18.48 -15.13
N THR A 353 -10.32 18.54 -16.42
CA THR A 353 -9.54 19.29 -17.41
C THR A 353 -10.28 20.60 -17.67
N ASN A 354 -9.57 21.73 -17.56
CA ASN A 354 -10.13 23.04 -17.89
C ASN A 354 -10.18 23.29 -19.42
N GLU A 355 -10.78 24.40 -19.84
CA GLU A 355 -10.94 24.78 -21.26
C GLU A 355 -9.61 24.90 -22.03
N TRP A 356 -8.50 25.02 -21.32
CA TRP A 356 -7.15 25.16 -21.88
C TRP A 356 -6.35 23.87 -21.89
N GLY A 357 -6.98 22.73 -21.51
CA GLY A 357 -6.31 21.43 -21.43
C GLY A 357 -5.45 21.22 -20.18
N GLY A 358 -5.49 22.14 -19.21
CA GLY A 358 -4.79 22.02 -17.94
C GLY A 358 -5.65 21.34 -16.86
N ASP A 359 -4.99 20.73 -15.86
CA ASP A 359 -5.69 20.15 -14.73
C ASP A 359 -6.32 21.22 -13.85
N GLU A 360 -7.55 20.94 -13.42
CA GLU A 360 -8.31 21.75 -12.48
C GLU A 360 -8.69 20.91 -11.26
N LEU A 361 -8.51 21.50 -10.07
CA LEU A 361 -8.78 20.86 -8.79
C LEU A 361 -10.01 21.49 -8.15
N SER A 362 -11.00 20.67 -7.83
CA SER A 362 -12.17 21.07 -7.06
C SER A 362 -12.30 20.25 -5.78
N ILE A 363 -12.71 20.86 -4.68
CA ILE A 363 -13.01 20.19 -3.43
C ILE A 363 -14.49 20.37 -3.12
N ARG A 364 -15.26 19.27 -3.19
CA ARG A 364 -16.62 19.25 -2.65
C ARG A 364 -16.55 18.95 -1.16
N CYS A 365 -17.16 19.77 -0.34
CA CYS A 365 -17.10 19.60 1.11
C CYS A 365 -18.42 19.91 1.80
N GLU A 366 -18.67 19.21 2.90
CA GLU A 366 -19.68 19.63 3.87
C GLU A 366 -19.09 20.78 4.68
N ALA A 367 -19.76 21.92 4.68
CA ALA A 367 -19.34 23.08 5.46
C ALA A 367 -20.42 23.45 6.48
N SER A 368 -20.07 23.33 7.75
CA SER A 368 -20.91 23.79 8.88
C SER A 368 -20.83 25.31 9.09
N SER A 369 -19.87 25.98 8.45
CA SER A 369 -19.68 27.43 8.49
C SER A 369 -18.93 27.90 7.23
N ASN A 370 -18.96 29.21 6.96
CA ASN A 370 -18.18 29.84 5.88
C ASN A 370 -16.65 29.79 6.13
N GLU A 371 -16.21 29.30 7.27
CA GLU A 371 -14.81 29.21 7.66
C GLU A 371 -14.13 27.98 7.03
N VAL A 372 -14.86 26.86 6.89
CA VAL A 372 -14.31 25.60 6.32
C VAL A 372 -13.74 25.80 4.90
N PRO A 373 -14.43 26.43 3.94
CA PRO A 373 -13.89 26.75 2.62
C PRO A 373 -12.58 27.56 2.65
N ARG A 374 -12.51 28.53 3.58
CA ARG A 374 -11.31 29.35 3.77
C ARG A 374 -10.14 28.51 4.28
N LEU A 375 -10.37 27.68 5.30
CA LEU A 375 -9.35 26.80 5.86
C LEU A 375 -8.80 25.81 4.82
N ILE A 376 -9.67 25.23 3.99
CA ILE A 376 -9.25 24.35 2.87
C ILE A 376 -8.32 25.12 1.93
N THR A 377 -8.75 26.31 1.50
CA THR A 377 -7.98 27.13 0.55
C THR A 377 -6.61 27.52 1.12
N GLU A 378 -6.58 27.99 2.37
CA GLU A 378 -5.34 28.39 3.06
C GLU A 378 -4.39 27.18 3.24
N ARG A 379 -4.91 26.04 3.65
CA ARG A 379 -4.13 24.83 3.88
C ARG A 379 -3.48 24.29 2.59
N LEU A 380 -4.27 24.20 1.51
CA LEU A 380 -3.76 23.71 0.23
C LEU A 380 -2.80 24.73 -0.42
N ARG A 381 -3.06 26.01 -0.28
CA ARG A 381 -2.17 27.06 -0.78
C ARG A 381 -0.83 27.09 -0.06
N SER A 382 -0.82 27.01 1.26
CA SER A 382 0.41 27.05 2.06
C SER A 382 1.22 25.76 1.95
N GLY A 383 0.56 24.58 2.00
CA GLY A 383 1.22 23.28 2.00
C GLY A 383 1.60 22.78 0.60
N LEU A 384 0.71 22.96 -0.38
CA LEU A 384 0.86 22.38 -1.73
C LEU A 384 0.99 23.42 -2.85
N ARG A 385 0.90 24.74 -2.54
CA ARG A 385 0.94 25.85 -3.50
C ARG A 385 -0.16 25.80 -4.57
N VAL A 386 -1.30 25.18 -4.24
CA VAL A 386 -2.46 25.11 -5.13
C VAL A 386 -3.69 25.75 -4.49
N THR A 387 -4.51 26.33 -5.32
CA THR A 387 -5.78 26.95 -4.89
C THR A 387 -6.90 26.21 -5.61
N PRO A 388 -7.68 25.38 -4.91
CA PRO A 388 -8.77 24.62 -5.50
C PRO A 388 -10.03 25.49 -5.69
N ASN A 389 -10.94 25.05 -6.52
CA ASN A 389 -12.34 25.46 -6.47
C ASN A 389 -13.03 24.77 -5.29
N ILE A 390 -13.77 25.52 -4.48
CA ILE A 390 -14.52 24.95 -3.36
C ILE A 390 -16.00 24.90 -3.69
N ILE A 391 -16.59 23.73 -3.55
CA ILE A 391 -18.02 23.47 -3.76
C ILE A 391 -18.59 23.00 -2.44
N VAL A 392 -19.44 23.84 -1.81
CA VAL A 392 -20.15 23.43 -0.60
C VAL A 392 -21.35 22.59 -1.01
N GLU A 393 -21.47 21.42 -0.39
CA GLU A 393 -22.44 20.41 -0.75
C GLU A 393 -23.19 19.89 0.48
N ASP A 394 -24.39 19.37 0.29
CA ASP A 394 -25.14 18.70 1.35
C ASP A 394 -24.50 17.38 1.76
N ALA A 395 -24.51 17.09 3.07
CA ALA A 395 -23.94 15.88 3.64
C ALA A 395 -24.51 14.58 3.03
N LYS A 396 -25.79 14.58 2.64
CA LYS A 396 -26.43 13.43 2.02
C LYS A 396 -25.89 13.20 0.60
N VAL A 397 -25.75 14.26 -0.19
CA VAL A 397 -25.19 14.20 -1.55
C VAL A 397 -23.73 13.72 -1.51
N LEU A 398 -22.93 14.27 -0.60
CA LEU A 398 -21.54 13.81 -0.42
C LEU A 398 -21.47 12.34 -0.03
N ARG A 399 -22.36 11.88 0.83
CA ARG A 399 -22.42 10.46 1.22
C ARG A 399 -22.75 9.56 0.04
N GLU A 400 -23.75 9.93 -0.78
CA GLU A 400 -24.12 9.20 -1.98
C GLU A 400 -22.98 9.15 -3.00
N LEU A 401 -22.25 10.25 -3.19
CA LEU A 401 -21.08 10.32 -4.07
C LEU A 401 -19.88 9.49 -3.56
N ARG A 402 -19.71 9.38 -2.23
CA ARG A 402 -18.60 8.65 -1.60
C ARG A 402 -18.83 7.15 -1.53
N PHE A 403 -20.07 6.70 -1.40
CA PHE A 403 -20.43 5.30 -1.21
C PHE A 403 -21.31 4.83 -2.36
N SER A 404 -20.68 4.36 -3.43
CA SER A 404 -21.39 3.65 -4.49
C SER A 404 -21.48 2.16 -4.17
N GLU A 405 -22.56 1.49 -4.60
CA GLU A 405 -22.80 0.07 -4.34
C GLU A 405 -21.68 -0.87 -4.84
N ASN A 406 -20.89 -0.40 -5.79
CA ASN A 406 -19.83 -1.19 -6.43
C ASN A 406 -18.42 -0.99 -5.82
N HIS A 407 -18.24 -0.08 -4.86
CA HIS A 407 -16.93 0.23 -4.31
C HIS A 407 -16.79 -0.28 -2.87
N ARG A 408 -15.70 -1.01 -2.60
CA ARG A 408 -15.39 -1.55 -1.26
C ARG A 408 -14.91 -0.47 -0.27
N LYS A 409 -14.48 0.68 -0.76
CA LYS A 409 -13.95 1.80 0.03
C LYS A 409 -14.66 3.09 -0.35
N PRO A 410 -14.74 4.07 0.58
CA PRO A 410 -15.24 5.40 0.24
C PRO A 410 -14.42 6.03 -0.89
N ILE A 411 -15.09 6.63 -1.86
CA ILE A 411 -14.44 7.39 -2.94
C ILE A 411 -14.06 8.75 -2.36
N LEU A 412 -12.76 9.01 -2.24
CA LEU A 412 -12.23 10.31 -1.82
C LEU A 412 -11.77 11.15 -3.02
N VAL A 413 -11.43 10.50 -4.12
CA VAL A 413 -10.91 11.15 -5.32
C VAL A 413 -11.70 10.68 -6.54
N ARG A 414 -12.19 11.62 -7.31
CA ARG A 414 -12.86 11.40 -8.60
C ARG A 414 -12.03 12.07 -9.69
N ASP A 415 -11.41 11.26 -10.53
CA ASP A 415 -10.73 11.74 -11.71
C ASP A 415 -11.75 11.82 -12.85
N LEU A 416 -12.05 13.03 -13.31
CA LEU A 416 -13.01 13.33 -14.34
C LEU A 416 -12.32 13.73 -15.66
N ARG A 417 -11.00 13.58 -15.73
CA ARG A 417 -10.24 13.77 -16.97
C ARG A 417 -10.53 12.60 -17.89
N GLY A 418 -10.87 12.87 -19.12
CA GLY A 418 -11.22 11.88 -20.15
C GLY A 418 -10.03 11.03 -20.63
#